data_1bfdbea7e2e85605a6c5784b27a92230
#
_entry.id   1bfdbea7e2e85605a6c5784b27a92230
#
_cell.length_a   1.000
_cell.length_b   1.000
_cell.length_c   1.000
_cell.angle_alpha   90.00
_cell.angle_beta   90.00
_cell.angle_gamma   90.00
#
_symmetry.space_group_name_H-M   'P 1'
#
loop_
_entity.id
_entity.type
_entity.pdbx_description
1 polymer ?
#
loop_
_entity_poly.entity_id
_entity_poly.type
_entity_poly.pdbx_seq_one_letter_code
_entity_poly.pdbx_strand_id
1 'polypeptide(L)'
;MKKEFYQGHSFWSDDSEYKRIDYPINDEIIKQAEVILGVKLPSSLLDLMKIRNGGGLNYPYFMLPDGDAESIPYGGRASINSIDPIHFENDDISILSSKELLEEVKLTGKFVVLWTDFHYWVVLDYRNRSQNPSVMYIAENYSASKYDTTAWEYIKIADTFDDFLKQLFRVPPLDPKQLKSSYRRK
;
A
#
# COMPACT_ATOMS: atom_id res chain seq x y z
N MET A 1 0.52 14.07 17.78
CA MET A 1 1.55 13.05 17.47
C MET A 1 2.47 13.61 16.42
N LYS A 2 3.81 13.58 16.63
CA LYS A 2 4.77 14.07 15.64
C LYS A 2 4.83 13.10 14.47
N LYS A 3 4.69 13.60 13.23
CA LYS A 3 4.81 12.82 11.99
C LYS A 3 6.17 13.12 11.37
N GLU A 4 6.85 12.08 10.89
CA GLU A 4 8.05 12.20 10.06
C GLU A 4 7.70 11.68 8.68
N PHE A 5 7.68 12.57 7.68
CA PHE A 5 7.33 12.24 6.31
C PHE A 5 8.52 11.64 5.57
N TYR A 6 8.22 10.76 4.60
CA TYR A 6 9.20 10.21 3.69
C TYR A 6 9.88 11.31 2.86
N GLN A 7 11.23 11.26 2.77
CA GLN A 7 12.05 12.28 2.11
C GLN A 7 12.96 11.67 1.01
N GLY A 8 12.53 10.56 0.40
CA GLY A 8 13.26 9.94 -0.70
C GLY A 8 14.39 8.98 -0.29
N HIS A 9 14.52 8.64 0.99
CA HIS A 9 15.55 7.70 1.47
C HIS A 9 14.99 6.79 2.58
N SER A 10 15.64 5.64 2.78
CA SER A 10 15.27 4.66 3.81
C SER A 10 13.80 4.23 3.72
N PHE A 11 13.32 3.96 2.51
CA PHE A 11 11.93 3.56 2.26
C PHE A 11 11.64 2.19 2.87
N TRP A 12 12.51 1.21 2.60
CA TRP A 12 12.37 -0.15 3.06
C TRP A 12 12.82 -0.33 4.51
N SER A 13 12.05 -1.07 5.28
CA SER A 13 12.40 -1.48 6.64
C SER A 13 13.37 -2.64 6.61
N ASP A 14 14.37 -2.62 7.52
CA ASP A 14 15.30 -3.73 7.74
C ASP A 14 14.77 -4.70 8.81
N ASP A 15 13.53 -4.56 9.24
CA ASP A 15 12.93 -5.39 10.25
C ASP A 15 12.83 -6.85 9.79
N SER A 16 13.42 -7.76 10.58
CA SER A 16 13.60 -9.18 10.23
C SER A 16 12.32 -10.02 10.34
N GLU A 17 11.20 -9.46 10.78
CA GLU A 17 9.92 -10.19 10.85
C GLU A 17 9.43 -10.62 9.47
N TYR A 18 9.80 -9.89 8.43
CA TYR A 18 9.56 -10.29 7.05
C TYR A 18 10.78 -11.03 6.49
N LYS A 19 10.94 -12.33 6.82
CA LYS A 19 11.89 -13.20 6.12
C LYS A 19 11.51 -13.23 4.65
N ARG A 20 12.39 -12.69 3.81
CA ARG A 20 12.16 -12.54 2.38
C ARG A 20 13.00 -13.50 1.59
N ILE A 21 12.37 -13.97 0.54
CA ILE A 21 13.09 -14.48 -0.63
C ILE A 21 13.47 -13.22 -1.42
N ASP A 22 14.76 -13.02 -1.70
CA ASP A 22 15.24 -11.97 -2.58
C ASP A 22 14.97 -12.37 -4.02
N TYR A 23 13.86 -11.91 -4.58
CA TYR A 23 13.57 -12.09 -5.99
C TYR A 23 14.40 -11.11 -6.82
N PRO A 24 15.13 -11.58 -7.85
CA PRO A 24 15.87 -10.68 -8.72
C PRO A 24 14.92 -9.75 -9.46
N ILE A 25 15.37 -8.52 -9.70
CA ILE A 25 14.64 -7.56 -10.52
C ILE A 25 15.60 -6.90 -11.52
N ASN A 26 15.17 -6.81 -12.76
CA ASN A 26 15.85 -6.14 -13.86
C ASN A 26 14.83 -5.64 -14.89
N ASP A 27 15.29 -4.92 -15.91
CA ASP A 27 14.40 -4.32 -16.89
C ASP A 27 13.61 -5.35 -17.72
N GLU A 28 14.14 -6.57 -17.92
CA GLU A 28 13.43 -7.64 -18.61
C GLU A 28 12.30 -8.21 -17.76
N ILE A 29 12.54 -8.44 -16.46
CA ILE A 29 11.53 -8.88 -15.49
C ILE A 29 10.42 -7.84 -15.40
N ILE A 30 10.78 -6.54 -15.31
CA ILE A 30 9.82 -5.44 -15.27
C ILE A 30 8.95 -5.44 -16.53
N LYS A 31 9.56 -5.56 -17.70
CA LYS A 31 8.84 -5.61 -18.98
C LYS A 31 7.86 -6.77 -19.06
N GLN A 32 8.25 -7.95 -18.60
CA GLN A 32 7.38 -9.13 -18.56
C GLN A 32 6.23 -8.92 -17.57
N ALA A 33 6.51 -8.35 -16.38
CA ALA A 33 5.50 -8.02 -15.39
C ALA A 33 4.45 -7.04 -15.94
N GLU A 34 4.89 -5.98 -16.63
CA GLU A 34 4.00 -4.99 -17.24
C GLU A 34 3.13 -5.61 -18.37
N VAL A 35 3.66 -6.59 -19.10
CA VAL A 35 2.88 -7.35 -20.10
C VAL A 35 1.78 -8.16 -19.43
N ILE A 36 2.11 -8.88 -18.33
CA ILE A 36 1.14 -9.70 -17.58
C ILE A 36 0.05 -8.80 -16.98
N LEU A 37 0.44 -7.70 -16.34
CA LEU A 37 -0.49 -6.74 -15.74
C LEU A 37 -1.29 -5.93 -16.79
N GLY A 38 -0.79 -5.85 -18.02
CA GLY A 38 -1.38 -5.05 -19.10
C GLY A 38 -1.34 -3.55 -18.85
N VAL A 39 -0.36 -3.07 -18.05
CA VAL A 39 -0.19 -1.65 -17.65
C VAL A 39 1.29 -1.28 -17.56
N LYS A 40 1.57 0.02 -17.48
CA LYS A 40 2.88 0.56 -17.14
C LYS A 40 2.96 0.91 -15.66
N LEU A 41 3.92 0.32 -14.95
CA LEU A 41 4.16 0.61 -13.53
C LEU A 41 4.80 2.00 -13.37
N PRO A 42 4.52 2.72 -12.26
CA PRO A 42 5.16 4.00 -11.98
C PRO A 42 6.68 3.86 -11.89
N SER A 43 7.43 4.76 -12.53
CA SER A 43 8.90 4.74 -12.49
C SER A 43 9.45 4.81 -11.08
N SER A 44 8.87 5.65 -10.23
CA SER A 44 9.27 5.78 -8.82
C SER A 44 9.03 4.50 -8.01
N LEU A 45 7.98 3.71 -8.31
CA LEU A 45 7.80 2.39 -7.72
C LEU A 45 8.91 1.44 -8.18
N LEU A 46 9.21 1.44 -9.49
CA LEU A 46 10.27 0.58 -10.05
C LEU A 46 11.66 0.95 -9.51
N ASP A 47 11.94 2.23 -9.31
CA ASP A 47 13.19 2.69 -8.70
C ASP A 47 13.33 2.18 -7.26
N LEU A 48 12.25 2.20 -6.48
CA LEU A 48 12.24 1.60 -5.14
C LEU A 48 12.43 0.09 -5.19
N MET A 49 11.77 -0.60 -6.13
CA MET A 49 11.90 -2.05 -6.29
C MET A 49 13.29 -2.48 -6.79
N LYS A 50 14.00 -1.65 -7.56
CA LYS A 50 15.41 -1.88 -7.94
C LYS A 50 16.37 -1.81 -6.76
N ILE A 51 16.02 -1.06 -5.69
CA ILE A 51 16.78 -1.06 -4.44
C ILE A 51 16.49 -2.33 -3.64
N ARG A 52 15.20 -2.70 -3.55
CA ARG A 52 14.72 -3.92 -2.91
C ARG A 52 13.39 -4.31 -3.56
N ASN A 53 13.28 -5.51 -4.07
CA ASN A 53 12.09 -5.99 -4.75
C ASN A 53 11.00 -6.38 -3.73
N GLY A 54 10.30 -5.37 -3.26
CA GLY A 54 9.24 -5.48 -2.29
C GLY A 54 9.68 -5.41 -0.82
N GLY A 55 8.76 -5.28 0.22
CA GLY A 55 9.10 -5.28 1.63
C GLY A 55 8.32 -4.46 2.58
N GLY A 56 8.64 -4.66 3.86
CA GLY A 56 8.17 -3.81 4.93
C GLY A 56 8.63 -2.36 4.73
N LEU A 57 7.80 -1.42 5.16
CA LEU A 57 8.03 0.01 4.98
C LEU A 57 8.44 0.68 6.29
N ASN A 58 9.42 1.60 6.22
CA ASN A 58 9.77 2.48 7.34
C ASN A 58 8.75 3.62 7.54
N TYR A 59 7.96 3.93 6.52
CA TYR A 59 6.96 5.00 6.53
C TYR A 59 5.58 4.42 6.17
N PRO A 60 4.99 3.59 7.05
CA PRO A 60 3.82 2.80 6.68
C PRO A 60 2.51 3.57 6.71
N TYR A 61 2.46 4.79 7.25
CA TYR A 61 1.21 5.51 7.49
C TYR A 61 0.93 6.57 6.43
N PHE A 62 -0.35 6.76 6.13
CA PHE A 62 -0.87 7.88 5.36
C PHE A 62 -2.20 8.35 5.95
N MET A 63 -2.67 9.53 5.54
CA MET A 63 -3.96 10.03 5.94
C MET A 63 -4.97 9.82 4.81
N LEU A 64 -6.14 9.32 5.17
CA LEU A 64 -7.28 9.34 4.26
C LEU A 64 -7.84 10.77 4.19
N PRO A 65 -8.35 11.21 3.04
CA PRO A 65 -9.03 12.50 2.95
C PRO A 65 -10.23 12.52 3.90
N ASP A 66 -10.55 13.70 4.43
CA ASP A 66 -11.75 13.88 5.24
C ASP A 66 -12.98 13.48 4.42
N GLY A 67 -13.83 12.66 4.98
CA GLY A 67 -15.04 12.16 4.33
C GLY A 67 -15.93 11.39 5.31
N ASP A 68 -17.17 11.20 4.90
CA ASP A 68 -18.19 10.49 5.67
C ASP A 68 -18.14 8.96 5.46
N ALA A 69 -17.06 8.43 4.89
CA ALA A 69 -16.92 7.00 4.69
C ALA A 69 -16.85 6.28 6.04
N GLU A 70 -17.82 5.41 6.31
CA GLU A 70 -17.94 4.70 7.60
C GLU A 70 -16.77 3.75 7.88
N SER A 71 -16.08 3.31 6.82
CA SER A 71 -14.89 2.46 6.89
C SER A 71 -13.58 3.21 7.13
N ILE A 72 -13.61 4.55 7.28
CA ILE A 72 -12.41 5.32 7.61
C ILE A 72 -11.98 5.01 9.05
N PRO A 73 -10.74 4.52 9.29
CA PRO A 73 -10.24 4.27 10.64
C PRO A 73 -10.29 5.52 11.50
N TYR A 74 -10.51 5.33 12.80
CA TYR A 74 -10.55 6.44 13.76
C TYR A 74 -9.34 7.37 13.61
N GLY A 75 -9.61 8.67 13.39
CA GLY A 75 -8.58 9.68 13.13
C GLY A 75 -8.06 9.73 11.70
N GLY A 76 -8.71 9.06 10.74
CA GLY A 76 -8.38 9.12 9.30
C GLY A 76 -7.01 8.56 8.92
N ARG A 77 -6.32 7.84 9.81
CA ARG A 77 -5.01 7.25 9.54
C ARG A 77 -5.15 5.81 9.08
N ALA A 78 -4.62 5.53 7.91
CA ALA A 78 -4.47 4.18 7.38
C ALA A 78 -2.99 3.79 7.28
N SER A 79 -2.72 2.53 6.97
CA SER A 79 -1.35 2.01 6.80
C SER A 79 -1.22 1.10 5.59
N ILE A 80 -0.02 1.13 5.03
CA ILE A 80 0.52 0.14 4.10
C ILE A 80 1.80 -0.41 4.74
N ASN A 81 1.77 -1.64 5.25
CA ASN A 81 2.87 -2.17 6.03
C ASN A 81 4.01 -2.72 5.15
N SER A 82 3.68 -3.14 3.95
CA SER A 82 4.61 -3.69 2.96
C SER A 82 4.14 -3.40 1.55
N ILE A 83 5.01 -3.60 0.57
CA ILE A 83 4.65 -3.72 -0.85
C ILE A 83 5.13 -5.10 -1.30
N ASP A 84 4.25 -5.83 -1.99
CA ASP A 84 4.56 -7.15 -2.49
C ASP A 84 5.58 -7.10 -3.64
N PRO A 85 6.44 -8.12 -3.78
CA PRO A 85 7.49 -8.15 -4.80
C PRO A 85 6.93 -8.39 -6.21
N ILE A 86 7.78 -8.18 -7.20
CA ILE A 86 7.58 -8.66 -8.58
C ILE A 86 8.34 -9.98 -8.74
N HIS A 87 7.62 -11.08 -8.92
CA HIS A 87 8.18 -12.39 -9.24
C HIS A 87 7.13 -13.27 -9.94
N PHE A 88 7.56 -14.39 -10.50
CA PHE A 88 6.72 -15.30 -11.29
C PHE A 88 6.51 -16.67 -10.61
N GLU A 89 6.96 -16.84 -9.36
CA GLU A 89 6.75 -18.06 -8.60
C GLU A 89 5.28 -18.17 -8.17
N ASN A 90 4.71 -19.37 -8.28
CA ASN A 90 3.27 -19.57 -8.03
C ASN A 90 2.91 -19.69 -6.55
N ASP A 91 3.87 -20.00 -5.69
CA ASP A 91 3.60 -20.35 -4.29
C ASP A 91 3.81 -19.16 -3.33
N ASP A 92 4.07 -17.95 -3.86
CA ASP A 92 4.30 -16.76 -3.06
C ASP A 92 3.56 -15.54 -3.62
N ILE A 93 3.25 -14.57 -2.75
CA ILE A 93 2.46 -13.39 -3.11
C ILE A 93 3.33 -12.43 -3.93
N SER A 94 2.79 -12.00 -5.07
CA SER A 94 3.39 -11.03 -5.98
C SER A 94 2.34 -9.97 -6.39
N ILE A 95 2.78 -8.77 -6.74
CA ILE A 95 1.86 -7.82 -7.37
C ILE A 95 1.25 -8.36 -8.68
N LEU A 96 1.85 -9.38 -9.29
CA LEU A 96 1.33 -10.06 -10.47
C LEU A 96 0.08 -10.88 -10.16
N SER A 97 -0.12 -11.30 -8.90
CA SER A 97 -1.31 -12.03 -8.44
C SER A 97 -2.52 -11.10 -8.22
N SER A 98 -2.40 -9.81 -8.58
CA SER A 98 -3.45 -8.81 -8.35
C SER A 98 -4.80 -9.24 -8.90
N LYS A 99 -4.84 -9.84 -10.08
CA LYS A 99 -6.09 -10.24 -10.72
C LYS A 99 -6.79 -11.35 -9.93
N GLU A 100 -6.06 -12.40 -9.55
CA GLU A 100 -6.55 -13.53 -8.79
C GLU A 100 -7.07 -13.09 -7.41
N LEU A 101 -6.29 -12.26 -6.70
CA LEU A 101 -6.67 -11.72 -5.39
C LEU A 101 -7.97 -10.90 -5.45
N LEU A 102 -8.11 -10.05 -6.47
CA LEU A 102 -9.32 -9.24 -6.66
C LEU A 102 -10.55 -10.09 -7.03
N GLU A 103 -10.36 -11.11 -7.87
CA GLU A 103 -11.43 -12.03 -8.27
C GLU A 103 -11.95 -12.84 -7.07
N GLU A 104 -11.09 -13.28 -6.15
CA GLU A 104 -11.44 -14.02 -4.94
C GLU A 104 -12.45 -13.25 -4.08
N VAL A 105 -12.26 -11.95 -3.92
CA VAL A 105 -13.15 -11.08 -3.12
C VAL A 105 -14.21 -10.37 -3.97
N LYS A 106 -14.32 -10.68 -5.26
CA LYS A 106 -15.26 -10.07 -6.21
C LYS A 106 -15.11 -8.55 -6.33
N LEU A 107 -13.90 -8.05 -6.11
CA LEU A 107 -13.56 -6.65 -6.27
C LEU A 107 -13.24 -6.41 -7.75
N THR A 108 -14.11 -5.64 -8.43
CA THR A 108 -14.02 -5.42 -9.87
C THR A 108 -13.27 -4.15 -10.21
N GLY A 109 -12.38 -4.22 -11.19
CA GLY A 109 -11.63 -3.06 -11.68
C GLY A 109 -10.25 -3.45 -12.19
N LYS A 110 -9.61 -2.57 -12.95
CA LYS A 110 -8.24 -2.74 -13.39
C LYS A 110 -7.32 -2.13 -12.35
N PHE A 111 -6.91 -2.93 -11.36
CA PHE A 111 -6.05 -2.53 -10.26
C PHE A 111 -4.78 -3.38 -10.23
N VAL A 112 -3.69 -2.77 -9.75
CA VAL A 112 -2.50 -3.51 -9.30
C VAL A 112 -2.44 -3.38 -7.78
N VAL A 113 -2.50 -4.50 -7.08
CA VAL A 113 -2.49 -4.55 -5.62
C VAL A 113 -1.06 -4.36 -5.14
N LEU A 114 -0.83 -3.32 -4.33
CA LEU A 114 0.44 -3.10 -3.66
C LEU A 114 0.49 -3.81 -2.31
N TRP A 115 -0.65 -3.85 -1.62
CA TRP A 115 -0.80 -4.46 -0.32
C TRP A 115 -2.27 -4.73 -0.01
N THR A 116 -2.54 -5.80 0.74
CA THR A 116 -3.87 -6.11 1.29
C THR A 116 -3.75 -6.94 2.58
N ASP A 117 -4.78 -6.84 3.43
CA ASP A 117 -5.11 -7.77 4.50
C ASP A 117 -6.49 -8.42 4.26
N PHE A 118 -6.98 -8.36 3.02
CA PHE A 118 -8.29 -8.81 2.53
C PHE A 118 -9.49 -7.97 2.97
N HIS A 119 -9.37 -7.13 3.99
CA HIS A 119 -10.40 -6.15 4.39
C HIS A 119 -10.07 -4.74 3.87
N TYR A 120 -8.78 -4.46 3.71
CA TYR A 120 -8.25 -3.20 3.22
C TYR A 120 -7.24 -3.44 2.12
N TRP A 121 -7.27 -2.56 1.11
CA TRP A 121 -6.45 -2.69 -0.08
C TRP A 121 -5.79 -1.35 -0.39
N VAL A 122 -4.51 -1.34 -0.68
CA VAL A 122 -3.83 -0.22 -1.31
C VAL A 122 -3.44 -0.63 -2.71
N VAL A 123 -4.02 0.06 -3.70
CA VAL A 123 -3.93 -0.34 -5.09
C VAL A 123 -3.54 0.83 -6.00
N LEU A 124 -2.88 0.51 -7.11
CA LEU A 124 -2.73 1.39 -8.26
C LEU A 124 -3.98 1.26 -9.14
N ASP A 125 -4.67 2.37 -9.37
CA ASP A 125 -5.93 2.41 -10.13
C ASP A 125 -5.68 2.71 -11.61
N TYR A 126 -5.91 1.71 -12.44
CA TYR A 126 -5.78 1.78 -13.90
C TYR A 126 -7.12 1.69 -14.63
N ARG A 127 -8.26 1.87 -13.96
CA ARG A 127 -9.58 1.72 -14.59
C ARG A 127 -9.77 2.60 -15.81
N ASN A 128 -9.20 3.78 -15.85
CA ASN A 128 -9.34 4.75 -16.93
C ASN A 128 -8.04 5.07 -17.67
N ARG A 129 -6.97 4.31 -17.42
CA ARG A 129 -5.62 4.58 -17.97
C ARG A 129 -4.76 3.32 -17.98
N SER A 130 -3.67 3.35 -18.74
CA SER A 130 -2.69 2.26 -18.78
C SER A 130 -1.33 2.64 -18.19
N GLN A 131 -1.17 3.90 -17.79
CA GLN A 131 0.04 4.46 -17.17
C GLN A 131 -0.32 5.60 -16.22
N ASN A 132 0.59 5.99 -15.34
CA ASN A 132 0.40 7.06 -14.34
C ASN A 132 -0.89 6.85 -13.51
N PRO A 133 -1.03 5.71 -12.81
CA PRO A 133 -2.22 5.40 -12.04
C PRO A 133 -2.39 6.35 -10.85
N SER A 134 -3.62 6.56 -10.43
CA SER A 134 -3.89 7.08 -9.10
C SER A 134 -3.68 5.97 -8.04
N VAL A 135 -3.53 6.37 -6.78
CA VAL A 135 -3.47 5.43 -5.66
C VAL A 135 -4.81 5.48 -4.93
N MET A 136 -5.37 4.30 -4.70
CA MET A 136 -6.63 4.14 -3.99
C MET A 136 -6.46 3.28 -2.75
N TYR A 137 -7.22 3.65 -1.72
CA TYR A 137 -7.54 2.80 -0.60
C TYR A 137 -8.93 2.24 -0.82
N ILE A 138 -9.07 0.93 -0.75
CA ILE A 138 -10.35 0.25 -0.87
C ILE A 138 -10.59 -0.46 0.45
N ALA A 139 -11.74 -0.22 1.06
CA ALA A 139 -12.09 -0.76 2.36
C ALA A 139 -13.40 -1.53 2.29
N GLU A 140 -13.49 -2.62 3.05
CA GLU A 140 -14.73 -3.34 3.24
C GLU A 140 -15.71 -2.47 4.05
N ASN A 141 -16.93 -2.28 3.53
CA ASN A 141 -17.98 -1.57 4.23
C ASN A 141 -18.74 -2.51 5.15
N TYR A 142 -18.39 -2.53 6.42
CA TYR A 142 -19.03 -3.38 7.44
C TYR A 142 -20.46 -2.96 7.80
N SER A 143 -20.85 -1.73 7.46
CA SER A 143 -22.21 -1.22 7.66
C SER A 143 -23.15 -1.57 6.52
N ALA A 144 -22.62 -2.07 5.39
CA ALA A 144 -23.44 -2.51 4.28
C ALA A 144 -24.41 -3.60 4.73
N SER A 145 -25.67 -3.46 4.35
CA SER A 145 -26.66 -4.52 4.52
C SER A 145 -26.11 -5.79 3.83
N LYS A 146 -26.29 -6.97 4.45
CA LYS A 146 -25.90 -8.24 3.82
C LYS A 146 -26.60 -8.51 2.47
N TYR A 147 -27.53 -7.65 2.07
CA TYR A 147 -28.19 -7.64 0.78
C TYR A 147 -27.63 -6.56 -0.17
N ASP A 148 -26.72 -5.70 0.33
CA ASP A 148 -26.03 -4.71 -0.48
C ASP A 148 -24.85 -5.37 -1.19
N THR A 149 -24.84 -5.27 -2.52
CA THR A 149 -23.75 -5.80 -3.34
C THR A 149 -22.53 -4.88 -3.40
N THR A 150 -22.63 -3.65 -2.88
CA THR A 150 -21.54 -2.69 -2.80
C THR A 150 -20.82 -2.79 -1.45
N ALA A 151 -20.15 -3.93 -1.23
CA ALA A 151 -19.42 -4.18 0.00
C ALA A 151 -18.10 -3.37 0.12
N TRP A 152 -17.74 -2.57 -0.88
CA TRP A 152 -16.44 -1.89 -0.97
C TRP A 152 -16.58 -0.38 -1.10
N GLU A 153 -15.83 0.35 -0.28
CA GLU A 153 -15.63 1.79 -0.40
C GLU A 153 -14.31 2.11 -1.10
N TYR A 154 -14.37 3.02 -2.07
CA TYR A 154 -13.23 3.40 -2.91
C TYR A 154 -12.80 4.82 -2.56
N ILE A 155 -11.65 4.98 -1.91
CA ILE A 155 -11.13 6.27 -1.46
C ILE A 155 -9.85 6.58 -2.22
N LYS A 156 -9.87 7.64 -3.05
CA LYS A 156 -8.66 8.09 -3.74
C LYS A 156 -7.73 8.77 -2.74
N ILE A 157 -6.49 8.26 -2.62
CA ILE A 157 -5.47 8.80 -1.74
C ILE A 157 -4.63 9.86 -2.46
N ALA A 158 -4.21 9.56 -3.70
CA ALA A 158 -3.31 10.41 -4.48
C ALA A 158 -3.59 10.30 -5.97
N ASP A 159 -3.27 11.35 -6.71
CA ASP A 159 -3.41 11.39 -8.17
C ASP A 159 -2.31 10.60 -8.90
N THR A 160 -1.16 10.45 -8.27
CA THR A 160 -0.01 9.69 -8.76
C THR A 160 0.66 8.90 -7.62
N PHE A 161 1.48 7.91 -7.97
CA PHE A 161 2.29 7.19 -6.98
C PHE A 161 3.33 8.12 -6.33
N ASP A 162 3.90 9.08 -7.07
CA ASP A 162 4.81 10.09 -6.52
C ASP A 162 4.14 10.98 -5.46
N ASP A 163 2.89 11.35 -5.67
CA ASP A 163 2.14 12.13 -4.68
C ASP A 163 1.75 11.28 -3.47
N PHE A 164 1.53 9.99 -3.66
CA PHE A 164 1.35 9.05 -2.55
C PHE A 164 2.62 8.93 -1.70
N LEU A 165 3.80 8.79 -2.31
CA LEU A 165 5.07 8.72 -1.59
C LEU A 165 5.29 9.93 -0.67
N LYS A 166 4.93 11.14 -1.12
CA LYS A 166 5.04 12.38 -0.32
C LYS A 166 4.13 12.41 0.90
N GLN A 167 3.05 11.62 0.90
CA GLN A 167 2.09 11.55 2.00
C GLN A 167 2.47 10.50 3.05
N LEU A 168 3.37 9.58 2.71
CA LEU A 168 3.79 8.53 3.63
C LEU A 168 4.57 9.12 4.82
N PHE A 169 4.24 8.65 6.01
CA PHE A 169 4.93 9.07 7.24
C PHE A 169 5.09 7.91 8.22
N ARG A 170 5.98 8.14 9.17
CA ARG A 170 6.10 7.30 10.37
C ARG A 170 5.85 8.14 11.61
N VAL A 171 5.52 7.44 12.70
CA VAL A 171 5.45 8.02 14.03
C VAL A 171 6.70 7.58 14.78
N PRO A 172 7.63 8.48 15.07
CA PRO A 172 8.83 8.11 15.80
C PRO A 172 8.46 7.57 17.19
N PRO A 173 9.24 6.63 17.74
CA PRO A 173 9.04 6.17 19.10
C PRO A 173 9.11 7.34 20.07
N LEU A 174 8.28 7.30 21.12
CA LEU A 174 8.32 8.31 22.17
C LEU A 174 9.69 8.26 22.87
N ASP A 175 10.28 9.44 23.09
CA ASP A 175 11.51 9.54 23.88
C ASP A 175 11.26 8.90 25.28
N PRO A 176 12.09 7.93 25.70
CA PRO A 176 11.96 7.29 27.03
C PRO A 176 11.91 8.30 28.19
N LYS A 177 12.51 9.51 28.01
CA LYS A 177 12.42 10.60 29.00
C LYS A 177 11.02 11.22 29.08
N GLN A 178 10.29 11.25 27.98
CA GLN A 178 8.90 11.75 27.93
C GLN A 178 7.92 10.76 28.57
N LEU A 179 8.15 9.45 28.42
CA LEU A 179 7.35 8.42 29.08
C LEU A 179 7.43 8.53 30.61
N LYS A 180 8.64 8.78 31.18
CA LYS A 180 8.82 8.94 32.63
C LYS A 180 8.13 10.18 33.21
N SER A 181 7.89 11.23 32.42
CA SER A 181 7.23 12.45 32.90
C SER A 181 5.69 12.31 32.97
N SER A 182 5.08 11.47 32.15
CA SER A 182 3.65 11.25 32.12
C SER A 182 3.14 10.42 33.32
N TYR A 183 3.98 9.55 33.89
CA TYR A 183 3.67 8.74 35.08
C TYR A 183 3.87 9.49 36.43
N ARG A 184 4.47 10.70 36.41
CA ARG A 184 4.70 11.50 37.63
C ARG A 184 3.61 12.53 37.93
N ARG A 185 2.54 12.59 37.11
CA ARG A 185 1.38 13.46 37.37
C ARG A 185 0.18 12.62 37.77
N LYS A 186 0.25 12.06 38.96
CA LYS A 186 -0.90 11.61 39.76
C LYS A 186 -0.70 12.06 41.19
#